data_120af4fec9229c8118f635fed34e0870
#
_entry.id   120af4fec9229c8118f635fed34e0870
#
_cell.length_a   1.000
_cell.length_b   1.000
_cell.length_c   1.000
_cell.angle_alpha   90.00
_cell.angle_beta   90.00
_cell.angle_gamma   90.00
#
_symmetry.space_group_name_H-M   'P 1'
#
loop_
_entity.id
_entity.type
_entity.pdbx_description
1 polymer ?
#
loop_
_entity_poly.entity_id
_entity_poly.type
_entity_poly.pdbx_seq_one_letter_code
_entity_poly.pdbx_strand_id
1 'polypeptide(L)'
;MTRAEPEPWVLAADGWVTAQYDIPENEWYFAADRSGVMPFCVLLEIALQPCGWLAAFAGSALRSQQDLKFRNLGGSAVLHRQVTPDTGTLTMRCRITKVSEAADMIIENFDFQVLAGGEPIYTGDTYFGFFSAEALNQQNGMGHADPMVKAMAAWADRSDGAHPLSMDPPHMPDAAADTSVSVDRLALPGKALLMIDRIDAHLPDGGASGLGYIRGVKQVDPDEWFFKAHFYQDPVCPGSLGLESFLQLMKSVAMKRWPHLAASHRFRMVEDSRHSWTYRGQIIPKNKTVAVEALITQVQDGPSPVICADGLLTVDGLPIYKMENFGLALVPAADNT
;
A
#
# COMPACT_ATOMS: atom_id res chain seq x y z
N MET A 1 1.50 22.66 -3.79
CA MET A 1 2.31 23.04 -2.62
C MET A 1 1.95 24.46 -2.22
N THR A 2 1.79 24.72 -0.91
CA THR A 2 1.35 26.02 -0.40
C THR A 2 2.48 26.79 0.29
N ARG A 3 3.43 26.11 0.87
CA ARG A 3 4.59 26.69 1.53
C ARG A 3 5.73 25.66 1.65
N ALA A 4 6.98 26.12 1.50
CA ALA A 4 8.18 25.31 1.72
C ALA A 4 9.29 26.14 2.36
N GLU A 5 10.11 25.50 3.16
CA GLU A 5 11.34 26.05 3.77
C GLU A 5 12.39 24.92 3.82
N PRO A 6 13.68 25.21 3.71
CA PRO A 6 14.30 26.52 3.46
C PRO A 6 14.16 26.98 2.00
N GLU A 7 15.04 27.88 1.57
CA GLU A 7 15.18 28.28 0.17
C GLU A 7 15.51 27.06 -0.74
N PRO A 8 15.17 27.11 -2.04
CA PRO A 8 15.50 26.07 -3.00
C PRO A 8 16.98 25.70 -2.97
N TRP A 9 17.28 24.44 -3.26
CA TRP A 9 18.64 23.89 -3.39
C TRP A 9 19.44 23.82 -2.07
N VAL A 10 18.78 23.94 -0.94
CA VAL A 10 19.38 23.73 0.39
C VAL A 10 18.95 22.38 0.93
N LEU A 11 19.79 21.35 0.71
CA LEU A 11 19.57 20.01 1.24
C LEU A 11 20.10 19.92 2.67
N ALA A 12 19.18 19.99 3.62
CA ALA A 12 19.49 19.90 5.05
C ALA A 12 18.29 19.30 5.81
N ALA A 13 18.56 18.79 7.01
CA ALA A 13 17.50 18.44 7.94
C ALA A 13 16.68 19.69 8.31
N ASP A 14 15.47 19.46 8.82
CA ASP A 14 14.48 20.49 9.21
C ASP A 14 13.85 21.28 8.05
N GLY A 15 14.21 21.00 6.79
CA GLY A 15 13.45 21.45 5.64
C GLY A 15 12.03 20.85 5.65
N TRP A 16 11.02 21.68 5.34
CA TRP A 16 9.63 21.22 5.38
C TRP A 16 8.78 21.80 4.25
N VAL A 17 7.66 21.17 3.98
CA VAL A 17 6.67 21.59 3.01
C VAL A 17 5.27 21.38 3.53
N THR A 18 4.35 22.27 3.16
CA THR A 18 2.91 22.08 3.28
C THR A 18 2.29 22.00 1.89
N ALA A 19 1.44 21.01 1.69
CA ALA A 19 0.68 20.80 0.48
C ALA A 19 -0.80 20.63 0.80
N GLN A 20 -1.67 20.81 -0.17
CA GLN A 20 -3.11 20.59 -0.05
C GLN A 20 -3.60 19.70 -1.20
N TYR A 21 -4.60 18.91 -0.90
CA TYR A 21 -5.35 18.10 -1.85
C TYR A 21 -6.83 18.23 -1.54
N ASP A 22 -7.57 18.85 -2.46
CA ASP A 22 -9.02 18.93 -2.38
C ASP A 22 -9.57 17.60 -2.90
N ILE A 23 -10.32 16.88 -2.06
CA ILE A 23 -10.89 15.58 -2.41
C ILE A 23 -12.04 15.80 -3.39
N PRO A 24 -11.95 15.32 -4.63
CA PRO A 24 -13.08 15.36 -5.54
C PRO A 24 -14.15 14.35 -5.12
N GLU A 25 -15.41 14.76 -5.04
CA GLU A 25 -16.53 13.92 -4.56
C GLU A 25 -16.73 12.65 -5.39
N ASN A 26 -16.44 12.69 -6.70
CA ASN A 26 -16.71 11.62 -7.65
C ASN A 26 -15.43 11.01 -8.26
N GLU A 27 -14.34 10.96 -7.49
CA GLU A 27 -13.11 10.33 -7.99
C GLU A 27 -13.27 8.83 -8.19
N TRP A 28 -12.71 8.36 -9.28
CA TRP A 28 -12.80 6.97 -9.74
C TRP A 28 -12.39 5.94 -8.68
N TYR A 29 -11.44 6.28 -7.82
CA TYR A 29 -10.93 5.33 -6.82
C TYR A 29 -11.94 5.03 -5.71
N PHE A 30 -12.88 5.93 -5.39
CA PHE A 30 -13.96 5.62 -4.45
C PHE A 30 -14.89 4.55 -5.00
N ALA A 31 -15.29 4.68 -6.28
CA ALA A 31 -16.09 3.68 -6.95
C ALA A 31 -15.35 2.36 -7.13
N ALA A 32 -14.05 2.42 -7.47
CA ALA A 32 -13.21 1.24 -7.66
C ALA A 32 -12.98 0.46 -6.36
N ASP A 33 -12.75 1.12 -5.22
CA ASP A 33 -12.52 0.42 -3.94
C ASP A 33 -13.81 -0.17 -3.33
N ARG A 34 -14.99 0.41 -3.63
CA ARG A 34 -16.30 -0.08 -3.17
C ARG A 34 -16.51 -0.07 -1.65
N SER A 35 -15.62 0.53 -0.89
CA SER A 35 -15.75 0.61 0.58
C SER A 35 -16.44 1.89 1.06
N GLY A 36 -16.57 2.91 0.17
CA GLY A 36 -17.12 4.23 0.50
C GLY A 36 -16.12 5.13 1.23
N VAL A 37 -14.86 4.73 1.33
CA VAL A 37 -13.74 5.55 1.83
C VAL A 37 -12.61 5.59 0.81
N MET A 38 -11.68 6.52 0.99
CA MET A 38 -10.48 6.58 0.16
C MET A 38 -9.67 5.30 0.34
N PRO A 39 -9.29 4.60 -0.75
CA PRO A 39 -8.41 3.43 -0.65
C PRO A 39 -7.11 3.78 0.07
N PHE A 40 -6.62 2.87 0.91
CA PHE A 40 -5.38 3.12 1.65
C PHE A 40 -4.20 3.42 0.73
N CYS A 41 -4.10 2.76 -0.42
CA CYS A 41 -3.04 3.02 -1.40
C CYS A 41 -3.07 4.47 -1.92
N VAL A 42 -4.25 5.07 -2.11
CA VAL A 42 -4.39 6.47 -2.54
C VAL A 42 -4.01 7.42 -1.40
N LEU A 43 -4.47 7.17 -0.17
CA LEU A 43 -4.11 7.99 0.99
C LEU A 43 -2.59 7.98 1.21
N LEU A 44 -1.95 6.84 1.07
CA LEU A 44 -0.50 6.71 1.20
C LEU A 44 0.24 7.53 0.14
N GLU A 45 -0.20 7.47 -1.13
CA GLU A 45 0.38 8.29 -2.20
C GLU A 45 0.23 9.79 -1.91
N ILE A 46 -0.96 10.24 -1.49
CA ILE A 46 -1.21 11.64 -1.10
C ILE A 46 -0.28 12.06 0.04
N ALA A 47 -0.08 11.20 1.04
CA ALA A 47 0.79 11.48 2.18
C ALA A 47 2.26 11.61 1.78
N LEU A 48 2.73 10.79 0.82
CA LEU A 48 4.14 10.67 0.45
C LEU A 48 4.56 11.57 -0.71
N GLN A 49 3.64 12.01 -1.58
CA GLN A 49 3.93 12.92 -2.69
C GLN A 49 4.72 14.18 -2.28
N PRO A 50 4.37 14.89 -1.17
CA PRO A 50 5.12 16.06 -0.73
C PRO A 50 6.56 15.75 -0.32
N CYS A 51 6.87 14.53 0.13
CA CYS A 51 8.25 14.13 0.44
C CYS A 51 9.13 14.15 -0.81
N GLY A 52 8.63 13.55 -1.91
CA GLY A 52 9.34 13.56 -3.20
C GLY A 52 9.51 14.98 -3.76
N TRP A 53 8.49 15.80 -3.64
CA TRP A 53 8.57 17.20 -4.05
C TRP A 53 9.59 17.98 -3.21
N LEU A 54 9.60 17.81 -1.89
CA LEU A 54 10.53 18.48 -0.98
C LEU A 54 11.98 18.05 -1.25
N ALA A 55 12.23 16.77 -1.49
CA ALA A 55 13.53 16.25 -1.90
C ALA A 55 14.03 16.92 -3.20
N ALA A 56 13.16 17.03 -4.21
CA ALA A 56 13.49 17.71 -5.46
C ALA A 56 13.73 19.21 -5.26
N PHE A 57 12.89 19.88 -4.46
CA PHE A 57 13.02 21.31 -4.12
C PHE A 57 14.32 21.59 -3.37
N ALA A 58 14.71 20.72 -2.45
CA ALA A 58 15.98 20.81 -1.72
C ALA A 58 17.21 20.51 -2.59
N GLY A 59 17.01 19.98 -3.79
CA GLY A 59 18.08 19.74 -4.76
C GLY A 59 18.82 18.43 -4.60
N SER A 60 18.20 17.40 -4.03
CA SER A 60 18.83 16.10 -3.77
C SER A 60 19.40 15.46 -5.04
N ALA A 61 18.63 15.44 -6.13
CA ALA A 61 19.10 14.90 -7.41
C ALA A 61 20.24 15.70 -8.07
N LEU A 62 20.43 16.96 -7.67
CA LEU A 62 21.48 17.83 -8.21
C LEU A 62 22.85 17.63 -7.52
N ARG A 63 22.90 16.84 -6.47
CA ARG A 63 24.14 16.48 -5.77
C ARG A 63 25.02 15.50 -6.57
N SER A 64 24.42 14.84 -7.56
CA SER A 64 25.11 13.88 -8.42
C SER A 64 25.07 14.33 -9.88
N GLN A 65 26.08 13.93 -10.64
CA GLN A 65 26.10 14.05 -12.11
C GLN A 65 25.40 12.88 -12.82
N GLN A 66 24.91 11.91 -12.03
CA GLN A 66 24.22 10.72 -12.55
C GLN A 66 22.72 10.96 -12.57
N ASP A 67 22.02 10.27 -13.47
CA ASP A 67 20.56 10.20 -13.48
C ASP A 67 20.11 9.29 -12.34
N LEU A 68 19.74 9.88 -11.21
CA LEU A 68 19.28 9.16 -10.03
C LEU A 68 17.77 8.95 -10.07
N LYS A 69 17.36 7.75 -9.69
CA LYS A 69 15.97 7.33 -9.56
C LYS A 69 15.54 7.40 -8.09
N PHE A 70 14.37 7.99 -7.87
CA PHE A 70 13.81 8.16 -6.52
C PHE A 70 12.93 6.98 -6.14
N ARG A 71 13.13 6.40 -4.95
CA ARG A 71 12.35 5.25 -4.47
C ARG A 71 12.04 5.38 -2.98
N ASN A 72 10.79 5.11 -2.60
CA ASN A 72 10.46 4.86 -1.20
C ASN A 72 11.11 3.55 -0.75
N LEU A 73 11.64 3.53 0.45
CA LEU A 73 12.32 2.36 1.03
C LEU A 73 11.55 1.78 2.22
N GLY A 74 10.55 2.51 2.72
CA GLY A 74 9.73 2.08 3.83
C GLY A 74 9.24 3.22 4.70
N GLY A 75 8.53 2.85 5.74
CA GLY A 75 7.99 3.77 6.73
C GLY A 75 7.15 3.07 7.77
N SER A 76 6.69 3.82 8.74
CA SER A 76 5.69 3.39 9.71
C SER A 76 4.69 4.51 9.99
N ALA A 77 3.43 4.15 10.20
CA ALA A 77 2.40 5.17 10.35
C ALA A 77 1.20 4.69 11.16
N VAL A 78 0.36 5.65 11.53
CA VAL A 78 -0.91 5.44 12.22
C VAL A 78 -2.01 6.14 11.44
N LEU A 79 -3.05 5.41 11.07
CA LEU A 79 -4.29 5.97 10.55
C LEU A 79 -5.18 6.33 11.74
N HIS A 80 -5.60 7.58 11.86
CA HIS A 80 -6.43 8.06 12.96
C HIS A 80 -7.91 8.15 12.57
N ARG A 81 -8.19 8.35 11.28
CA ARG A 81 -9.56 8.46 10.76
C ARG A 81 -9.61 8.11 9.27
N GLN A 82 -10.68 7.46 8.86
CA GLN A 82 -10.97 7.22 7.44
C GLN A 82 -11.22 8.53 6.69
N VAL A 83 -10.90 8.54 5.41
CA VAL A 83 -11.18 9.66 4.50
C VAL A 83 -12.38 9.29 3.62
N THR A 84 -13.39 10.13 3.64
CA THR A 84 -14.63 9.98 2.84
C THR A 84 -14.69 11.06 1.75
N PRO A 85 -15.56 10.94 0.73
CA PRO A 85 -15.69 11.95 -0.33
C PRO A 85 -16.01 13.35 0.20
N ASP A 86 -16.69 13.45 1.33
CA ASP A 86 -17.09 14.70 2.00
C ASP A 86 -16.08 15.23 3.02
N THR A 87 -14.93 14.60 3.16
CA THR A 87 -13.86 15.05 4.09
C THR A 87 -13.33 16.45 3.73
N GLY A 88 -13.42 16.85 2.45
CA GLY A 88 -12.98 18.17 1.97
C GLY A 88 -11.47 18.22 1.67
N THR A 89 -10.78 19.25 2.16
CA THR A 89 -9.36 19.46 1.86
C THR A 89 -8.46 18.73 2.86
N LEU A 90 -7.58 17.88 2.35
CA LEU A 90 -6.46 17.34 3.11
C LEU A 90 -5.27 18.30 3.06
N THR A 91 -4.65 18.52 4.20
CA THR A 91 -3.40 19.29 4.32
C THR A 91 -2.27 18.36 4.73
N MET A 92 -1.28 18.21 3.87
CA MET A 92 -0.08 17.42 4.14
C MET A 92 1.03 18.34 4.65
N ARG A 93 1.73 17.90 5.70
CA ARG A 93 2.95 18.53 6.22
C ARG A 93 4.04 17.49 6.24
N CYS A 94 5.15 17.75 5.56
CA CYS A 94 6.30 16.85 5.52
C CYS A 94 7.55 17.63 5.93
N ARG A 95 8.42 16.97 6.70
CA ARG A 95 9.69 17.52 7.16
C ARG A 95 10.82 16.52 6.94
N ILE A 96 11.94 16.97 6.39
CA ILE A 96 13.18 16.20 6.35
C ILE A 96 13.74 16.10 7.77
N THR A 97 13.87 14.90 8.30
CA THR A 97 14.42 14.68 9.65
C THR A 97 15.90 14.30 9.62
N LYS A 98 16.34 13.70 8.52
CA LYS A 98 17.73 13.29 8.33
C LYS A 98 18.07 13.18 6.86
N VAL A 99 19.28 13.60 6.50
CA VAL A 99 19.91 13.34 5.21
C VAL A 99 21.18 12.52 5.45
N SER A 100 21.37 11.48 4.68
CA SER A 100 22.58 10.63 4.72
C SER A 100 23.06 10.42 3.29
N GLU A 101 24.33 10.68 3.06
CA GLU A 101 25.00 10.47 1.78
C GLU A 101 26.07 9.38 1.94
N ALA A 102 26.04 8.35 1.11
CA ALA A 102 27.00 7.26 1.13
C ALA A 102 27.23 6.77 -0.30
N ALA A 103 28.50 6.81 -0.74
CA ALA A 103 28.87 6.49 -2.13
C ALA A 103 28.02 7.30 -3.12
N ASP A 104 27.26 6.63 -3.99
CA ASP A 104 26.41 7.25 -5.00
C ASP A 104 24.91 7.24 -4.60
N MET A 105 24.62 7.14 -3.31
CA MET A 105 23.24 7.08 -2.79
C MET A 105 22.98 8.24 -1.82
N ILE A 106 21.79 8.81 -1.90
CA ILE A 106 21.29 9.77 -0.93
C ILE A 106 20.05 9.15 -0.28
N ILE A 107 20.04 9.10 1.05
CA ILE A 107 18.87 8.61 1.83
C ILE A 107 18.34 9.77 2.65
N GLU A 108 17.07 10.03 2.50
CA GLU A 108 16.34 11.08 3.22
C GLU A 108 15.23 10.47 4.05
N ASN A 109 15.20 10.84 5.33
CA ASN A 109 14.12 10.46 6.26
C ASN A 109 13.17 11.64 6.44
N PHE A 110 11.89 11.33 6.55
CA PHE A 110 10.82 12.33 6.67
C PHE A 110 9.87 11.94 7.81
N ASP A 111 9.39 12.96 8.53
CA ASP A 111 8.12 12.88 9.24
C ASP A 111 7.02 13.44 8.32
N PHE A 112 5.84 12.85 8.36
CA PHE A 112 4.69 13.36 7.63
C PHE A 112 3.41 13.36 8.47
N GLN A 113 2.52 14.29 8.15
CA GLN A 113 1.18 14.42 8.71
C GLN A 113 0.20 14.76 7.59
N VAL A 114 -0.93 14.05 7.56
CA VAL A 114 -2.11 14.39 6.77
C VAL A 114 -3.18 14.84 7.73
N LEU A 115 -3.75 16.01 7.51
CA LEU A 115 -4.74 16.67 8.36
C LEU A 115 -5.99 17.00 7.57
N ALA A 116 -7.16 16.95 8.20
CA ALA A 116 -8.40 17.49 7.66
C ALA A 116 -9.08 18.36 8.73
N GLY A 117 -9.39 19.62 8.40
CA GLY A 117 -9.92 20.57 9.37
C GLY A 117 -8.97 20.87 10.54
N GLY A 118 -7.67 20.60 10.40
CA GLY A 118 -6.67 20.74 11.45
C GLY A 118 -6.43 19.50 12.29
N GLU A 119 -7.30 18.49 12.21
CA GLU A 119 -7.19 17.23 12.95
C GLU A 119 -6.40 16.16 12.17
N PRO A 120 -5.59 15.33 12.84
CA PRO A 120 -4.82 14.30 12.19
C PRO A 120 -5.69 13.21 11.56
N ILE A 121 -5.38 12.87 10.31
CA ILE A 121 -5.94 11.75 9.56
C ILE A 121 -4.94 10.60 9.52
N TYR A 122 -3.69 10.90 9.14
CA TYR A 122 -2.64 9.91 8.97
C TYR A 122 -1.29 10.53 9.32
N THR A 123 -0.54 9.90 10.20
CA THR A 123 0.74 10.43 10.68
C THR A 123 1.79 9.34 10.71
N GLY A 124 3.02 9.68 10.39
CA GLY A 124 4.09 8.68 10.40
C GLY A 124 5.45 9.23 10.01
N ASP A 125 6.34 8.30 9.82
CA ASP A 125 7.69 8.48 9.30
C ASP A 125 7.90 7.64 8.04
N THR A 126 8.78 8.10 7.16
CA THR A 126 9.13 7.39 5.94
C THR A 126 10.56 7.75 5.53
N TYR A 127 11.13 6.94 4.65
CA TYR A 127 12.44 7.22 4.10
C TYR A 127 12.53 6.84 2.63
N PHE A 128 13.25 7.67 1.90
CA PHE A 128 13.44 7.53 0.46
C PHE A 128 14.92 7.50 0.12
N GLY A 129 15.23 6.90 -1.02
CA GLY A 129 16.58 6.90 -1.57
C GLY A 129 16.61 7.37 -3.02
N PHE A 130 17.74 7.96 -3.38
CA PHE A 130 18.13 8.24 -4.75
C PHE A 130 19.19 7.23 -5.17
N PHE A 131 18.95 6.53 -6.27
CA PHE A 131 19.76 5.42 -6.74
C PHE A 131 20.11 5.56 -8.21
N SER A 132 21.31 5.15 -8.60
CA SER A 132 21.60 4.95 -10.01
C SER A 132 20.80 3.77 -10.58
N ALA A 133 20.58 3.77 -11.89
CA ALA A 133 19.91 2.65 -12.57
C ALA A 133 20.65 1.31 -12.33
N GLU A 134 21.98 1.35 -12.23
CA GLU A 134 22.81 0.18 -11.94
C GLU A 134 22.52 -0.37 -10.53
N ALA A 135 22.47 0.49 -9.51
CA ALA A 135 22.12 0.10 -8.14
C ALA A 135 20.72 -0.54 -8.04
N LEU A 136 19.74 -0.01 -8.78
CA LEU A 136 18.41 -0.60 -8.85
C LEU A 136 18.39 -1.97 -9.55
N ASN A 137 19.22 -2.17 -10.57
CA ASN A 137 19.32 -3.46 -11.26
C ASN A 137 20.03 -4.54 -10.41
N GLN A 138 20.82 -4.15 -9.41
CA GLN A 138 21.54 -5.04 -8.50
C GLN A 138 20.80 -5.31 -7.18
N GLN A 139 19.52 -4.94 -7.10
CA GLN A 139 18.72 -5.17 -5.89
C GLN A 139 18.62 -6.66 -5.56
N ASN A 140 18.94 -7.01 -4.32
CA ASN A 140 18.94 -8.39 -3.82
C ASN A 140 17.66 -8.72 -3.01
N GLY A 141 16.70 -7.81 -2.97
CA GLY A 141 15.46 -7.98 -2.21
C GLY A 141 15.69 -8.07 -0.70
N MET A 142 14.76 -8.77 -0.04
CA MET A 142 14.89 -9.17 1.37
C MET A 142 15.84 -10.35 1.47
N GLY A 143 16.78 -10.30 2.41
CA GLY A 143 17.72 -11.41 2.60
C GLY A 143 17.01 -12.68 3.09
N HIS A 144 17.45 -13.85 2.65
CA HIS A 144 16.94 -15.15 3.11
C HIS A 144 17.04 -15.36 4.63
N ALA A 145 17.84 -14.56 5.32
CA ALA A 145 17.97 -14.59 6.79
C ALA A 145 16.82 -13.88 7.50
N ASP A 146 16.03 -13.03 6.79
CA ASP A 146 14.90 -12.33 7.36
C ASP A 146 13.88 -13.33 7.94
N PRO A 147 13.44 -13.14 9.21
CA PRO A 147 12.52 -14.07 9.86
C PRO A 147 11.19 -14.24 9.14
N MET A 148 10.68 -13.18 8.52
CA MET A 148 9.43 -13.24 7.77
C MET A 148 9.58 -14.01 6.47
N VAL A 149 10.68 -13.83 5.74
CA VAL A 149 10.98 -14.63 4.54
C VAL A 149 11.02 -16.13 4.88
N LYS A 150 11.66 -16.50 5.99
CA LYS A 150 11.68 -17.89 6.46
C LYS A 150 10.30 -18.40 6.86
N ALA A 151 9.52 -17.59 7.57
CA ALA A 151 8.19 -17.96 8.01
C ALA A 151 7.26 -18.19 6.81
N MET A 152 7.26 -17.30 5.82
CA MET A 152 6.46 -17.43 4.60
C MET A 152 6.86 -18.67 3.79
N ALA A 153 8.15 -18.88 3.54
CA ALA A 153 8.65 -20.05 2.81
C ALA A 153 8.18 -21.35 3.43
N ALA A 154 8.24 -21.48 4.77
CA ALA A 154 7.79 -22.68 5.47
C ALA A 154 6.28 -22.97 5.29
N TRP A 155 5.46 -21.95 5.04
CA TRP A 155 4.03 -22.10 4.79
C TRP A 155 3.71 -22.26 3.31
N ALA A 156 4.47 -21.60 2.43
CA ALA A 156 4.38 -21.84 0.98
C ALA A 156 4.64 -23.31 0.64
N ASP A 157 5.68 -23.92 1.20
CA ASP A 157 6.00 -25.34 1.01
C ASP A 157 4.86 -26.28 1.49
N ARG A 158 4.16 -25.91 2.56
CA ARG A 158 3.01 -26.68 3.09
C ARG A 158 1.73 -26.47 2.30
N SER A 159 1.66 -25.44 1.48
CA SER A 159 0.50 -25.13 0.65
C SER A 159 0.49 -25.89 -0.68
N ASP A 160 1.54 -26.63 -1.01
CA ASP A 160 1.58 -27.53 -2.17
C ASP A 160 0.47 -28.58 -2.05
N GLY A 161 -0.61 -28.41 -2.84
CA GLY A 161 -1.83 -29.22 -2.76
C GLY A 161 -3.01 -28.57 -2.02
N ALA A 162 -2.85 -27.38 -1.44
CA ALA A 162 -3.98 -26.57 -0.98
C ALA A 162 -4.86 -26.21 -2.18
N HIS A 163 -6.18 -26.37 -2.04
CA HIS A 163 -7.11 -26.05 -3.12
C HIS A 163 -7.08 -24.57 -3.42
N PRO A 164 -6.84 -24.16 -4.69
CA PRO A 164 -6.96 -22.76 -5.07
C PRO A 164 -8.38 -22.29 -4.74
N LEU A 165 -8.49 -21.14 -4.09
CA LEU A 165 -9.76 -20.50 -3.95
C LEU A 165 -10.11 -19.90 -5.31
N SER A 166 -11.17 -20.42 -5.94
CA SER A 166 -11.77 -19.72 -7.07
C SER A 166 -12.17 -18.33 -6.57
N MET A 167 -11.44 -17.34 -7.03
CA MET A 167 -11.93 -15.99 -7.10
C MET A 167 -12.75 -15.95 -8.38
N ASP A 168 -14.03 -16.44 -8.32
CA ASP A 168 -14.96 -15.97 -9.33
C ASP A 168 -15.07 -14.47 -9.12
N PRO A 169 -14.44 -13.65 -9.97
CA PRO A 169 -14.77 -12.24 -9.94
C PRO A 169 -16.28 -12.20 -10.22
N PRO A 170 -17.10 -11.56 -9.38
CA PRO A 170 -18.44 -11.28 -9.79
C PRO A 170 -18.30 -10.61 -11.16
N HIS A 171 -19.04 -11.10 -12.15
CA HIS A 171 -19.03 -10.66 -13.55
C HIS A 171 -18.85 -9.14 -13.56
N MET A 172 -17.62 -8.69 -13.90
CA MET A 172 -17.23 -7.29 -13.75
C MET A 172 -17.71 -6.54 -14.97
N PRO A 173 -18.68 -5.63 -14.87
CA PRO A 173 -18.89 -4.65 -15.92
C PRO A 173 -17.62 -3.80 -16.07
N ASP A 174 -17.31 -3.40 -17.31
CA ASP A 174 -16.17 -2.55 -17.63
C ASP A 174 -16.09 -1.34 -16.69
N ALA A 175 -14.97 -1.13 -16.05
CA ALA A 175 -14.74 -0.18 -14.97
C ALA A 175 -15.01 1.31 -15.34
N ALA A 176 -15.33 1.61 -16.60
CA ALA A 176 -15.69 2.94 -17.08
C ALA A 176 -17.21 3.22 -17.08
N ALA A 177 -18.08 2.23 -16.83
CA ALA A 177 -19.50 2.37 -17.07
C ALA A 177 -20.43 2.13 -15.86
N ASP A 178 -19.94 1.59 -14.74
CA ASP A 178 -20.82 1.20 -13.65
C ASP A 178 -20.59 1.99 -12.36
N THR A 179 -21.06 3.23 -12.35
CA THR A 179 -21.28 4.03 -11.14
C THR A 179 -22.47 3.52 -10.30
N SER A 180 -23.15 2.47 -10.75
CA SER A 180 -24.34 1.90 -10.11
C SER A 180 -24.07 0.68 -9.24
N VAL A 181 -22.80 0.22 -9.13
CA VAL A 181 -22.47 -0.88 -8.23
C VAL A 181 -22.63 -0.41 -6.79
N SER A 182 -23.73 -0.82 -6.22
CA SER A 182 -24.10 -0.60 -4.83
C SER A 182 -22.89 -0.90 -3.90
N VAL A 183 -22.49 0.09 -3.12
CA VAL A 183 -21.56 -0.03 -1.99
C VAL A 183 -22.11 -0.92 -0.86
N ASP A 184 -23.14 -1.73 -1.12
CA ASP A 184 -23.99 -2.38 -0.12
C ASP A 184 -23.52 -3.78 0.29
N ARG A 185 -22.30 -4.19 -0.07
CA ARG A 185 -21.74 -5.48 0.37
C ARG A 185 -20.21 -5.47 0.43
N LEU A 186 -19.66 -6.39 1.22
CA LEU A 186 -18.21 -6.68 1.19
C LEU A 186 -17.83 -7.18 -0.19
N ALA A 187 -16.85 -6.55 -0.80
CA ALA A 187 -16.31 -6.93 -2.11
C ALA A 187 -14.83 -6.58 -2.23
N LEU A 188 -14.13 -7.27 -3.13
CA LEU A 188 -12.83 -6.82 -3.59
C LEU A 188 -12.98 -5.60 -4.51
N PRO A 189 -11.92 -4.81 -4.69
CA PRO A 189 -11.96 -3.66 -5.58
C PRO A 189 -12.30 -4.01 -7.02
N GLY A 190 -12.77 -3.01 -7.77
CA GLY A 190 -12.93 -3.09 -9.21
C GLY A 190 -11.60 -3.24 -9.94
N LYS A 191 -11.65 -3.59 -11.24
CA LYS A 191 -10.49 -3.94 -12.09
C LYS A 191 -9.34 -2.93 -11.98
N ALA A 192 -9.62 -1.63 -11.89
CA ALA A 192 -8.59 -0.59 -11.83
C ALA A 192 -7.69 -0.68 -10.59
N LEU A 193 -8.20 -1.20 -9.48
CA LEU A 193 -7.48 -1.41 -8.23
C LEU A 193 -7.28 -2.89 -7.87
N LEU A 194 -7.72 -3.83 -8.71
CA LEU A 194 -7.57 -5.25 -8.44
C LEU A 194 -6.12 -5.68 -8.68
N MET A 195 -5.41 -5.96 -7.58
CA MET A 195 -3.98 -6.28 -7.57
C MET A 195 -3.70 -7.77 -7.36
N ILE A 196 -4.72 -8.63 -7.47
CA ILE A 196 -4.62 -10.09 -7.38
C ILE A 196 -5.47 -10.70 -8.49
N ASP A 197 -4.90 -11.59 -9.31
CA ASP A 197 -5.64 -12.32 -10.34
C ASP A 197 -6.25 -13.61 -9.79
N ARG A 198 -5.57 -14.25 -8.83
CA ARG A 198 -6.03 -15.49 -8.20
C ARG A 198 -5.41 -15.67 -6.81
N ILE A 199 -6.10 -16.45 -5.99
CA ILE A 199 -5.55 -16.99 -4.73
C ILE A 199 -5.17 -18.45 -5.01
N ASP A 200 -3.90 -18.77 -4.89
CA ASP A 200 -3.36 -20.10 -5.17
C ASP A 200 -3.13 -20.93 -3.90
N ALA A 201 -3.19 -20.33 -2.72
CA ALA A 201 -3.17 -21.06 -1.46
C ALA A 201 -3.99 -20.36 -0.37
N HIS A 202 -4.75 -21.13 0.41
CA HIS A 202 -5.41 -20.68 1.63
C HIS A 202 -5.45 -21.81 2.65
N LEU A 203 -4.76 -21.61 3.78
CA LEU A 203 -4.72 -22.53 4.91
C LEU A 203 -5.36 -21.80 6.11
N PRO A 204 -6.63 -22.09 6.45
CA PRO A 204 -7.35 -21.38 7.51
C PRO A 204 -6.69 -21.47 8.89
N ASP A 205 -6.00 -22.58 9.16
CA ASP A 205 -5.27 -22.84 10.41
C ASP A 205 -3.75 -22.72 10.22
N GLY A 206 -3.31 -22.04 9.14
CA GLY A 206 -1.89 -21.79 8.85
C GLY A 206 -1.30 -20.69 9.75
N GLY A 207 0.01 -20.52 9.64
CA GLY A 207 0.74 -19.55 10.46
C GLY A 207 1.12 -20.09 11.84
N ALA A 208 2.11 -19.45 12.48
CA ALA A 208 2.58 -19.86 13.80
C ALA A 208 1.50 -19.73 14.90
N SER A 209 0.56 -18.82 14.71
CA SER A 209 -0.59 -18.60 15.57
C SER A 209 -1.80 -19.49 15.23
N GLY A 210 -1.75 -20.26 14.14
CA GLY A 210 -2.89 -21.09 13.70
C GLY A 210 -4.12 -20.28 13.28
N LEU A 211 -3.94 -19.04 12.84
CA LEU A 211 -5.02 -18.12 12.50
C LEU A 211 -5.25 -17.95 11.00
N GLY A 212 -4.32 -18.41 10.19
CA GLY A 212 -4.43 -18.45 8.74
C GLY A 212 -3.15 -18.04 8.00
N TYR A 213 -2.98 -18.66 6.83
CA TYR A 213 -2.03 -18.28 5.78
C TYR A 213 -2.77 -18.21 4.45
N ILE A 214 -2.47 -17.21 3.66
CA ILE A 214 -3.05 -17.03 2.33
C ILE A 214 -2.00 -16.50 1.37
N ARG A 215 -2.06 -16.95 0.10
CA ARG A 215 -1.20 -16.50 -0.98
C ARG A 215 -2.02 -16.20 -2.23
N GLY A 216 -1.73 -15.04 -2.82
CA GLY A 216 -2.31 -14.63 -4.11
C GLY A 216 -1.23 -14.28 -5.11
N VAL A 217 -1.63 -14.25 -6.38
CA VAL A 217 -0.73 -14.02 -7.51
C VAL A 217 -1.37 -13.06 -8.49
N LYS A 218 -0.53 -12.16 -9.03
CA LYS A 218 -0.85 -11.30 -10.19
C LYS A 218 0.18 -11.50 -11.28
N GLN A 219 -0.27 -11.65 -12.53
CA GLN A 219 0.59 -11.55 -13.68
C GLN A 219 0.86 -10.07 -13.99
N VAL A 220 2.11 -9.73 -14.24
CA VAL A 220 2.46 -8.36 -14.59
C VAL A 220 2.05 -8.11 -16.05
N ASP A 221 1.12 -7.18 -16.23
CA ASP A 221 0.75 -6.64 -17.54
C ASP A 221 1.54 -5.34 -17.75
N PRO A 222 2.45 -5.25 -18.76
CA PRO A 222 3.22 -4.06 -19.00
C PRO A 222 2.37 -2.85 -19.43
N ASP A 223 1.13 -3.07 -19.86
CA ASP A 223 0.19 -2.04 -20.30
C ASP A 223 -0.69 -1.48 -19.17
N GLU A 224 -0.54 -1.97 -17.94
CA GLU A 224 -1.26 -1.45 -16.76
C GLU A 224 -1.12 0.07 -16.64
N TRP A 225 -2.22 0.72 -16.28
CA TRP A 225 -2.32 2.17 -16.22
C TRP A 225 -1.24 2.82 -15.35
N PHE A 226 -0.86 2.21 -14.24
CA PHE A 226 0.10 2.76 -13.30
C PHE A 226 1.53 2.81 -13.87
N PHE A 227 1.92 1.94 -14.79
CA PHE A 227 3.21 2.05 -15.47
C PHE A 227 3.30 3.26 -16.41
N LYS A 228 2.15 3.78 -16.89
CA LYS A 228 2.09 5.01 -17.69
C LYS A 228 2.11 6.27 -16.83
N ALA A 229 1.64 6.16 -15.57
CA ALA A 229 1.49 7.28 -14.66
C ALA A 229 2.70 7.46 -13.70
N HIS A 230 3.43 6.39 -13.37
CA HIS A 230 4.39 6.35 -12.27
C HIS A 230 5.69 5.60 -12.67
N PHE A 231 6.81 6.27 -12.91
CA PHE A 231 7.16 7.68 -13.02
C PHE A 231 7.42 8.07 -14.50
N TYR A 232 7.65 9.40 -14.75
CA TYR A 232 8.04 9.86 -16.10
C TYR A 232 9.38 9.24 -16.52
N GLN A 233 9.41 8.54 -17.67
CA GLN A 233 10.58 7.81 -18.19
C GLN A 233 11.21 6.78 -17.23
N ASP A 234 10.48 6.36 -16.20
CA ASP A 234 10.93 5.39 -15.21
C ASP A 234 9.73 4.56 -14.69
N PRO A 235 9.10 3.75 -15.58
CA PRO A 235 7.88 3.04 -15.24
C PRO A 235 8.11 2.01 -14.14
N VAL A 236 7.44 2.19 -13.01
CA VAL A 236 7.48 1.29 -11.86
C VAL A 236 6.08 1.25 -11.22
N CYS A 237 5.68 0.08 -10.74
CA CYS A 237 4.45 -0.04 -9.97
C CYS A 237 4.59 0.74 -8.65
N PRO A 238 3.60 1.60 -8.29
CA PRO A 238 3.58 2.22 -6.97
C PRO A 238 3.68 1.20 -5.85
N GLY A 239 4.53 1.45 -4.86
CA GLY A 239 4.66 0.56 -3.69
C GLY A 239 3.35 0.41 -2.93
N SER A 240 2.54 1.47 -2.90
CA SER A 240 1.20 1.49 -2.32
C SER A 240 0.24 0.46 -2.94
N LEU A 241 0.33 0.18 -4.25
CA LEU A 241 -0.46 -0.86 -4.92
C LEU A 241 0.01 -2.27 -4.52
N GLY A 242 1.31 -2.44 -4.18
CA GLY A 242 1.79 -3.68 -3.57
C GLY A 242 1.18 -3.89 -2.18
N LEU A 243 1.03 -2.83 -1.37
CA LEU A 243 0.31 -2.91 -0.10
C LEU A 243 -1.19 -3.19 -0.31
N GLU A 244 -1.81 -2.63 -1.35
CA GLU A 244 -3.21 -2.91 -1.70
C GLU A 244 -3.40 -4.39 -2.02
N SER A 245 -2.48 -5.04 -2.76
CA SER A 245 -2.57 -6.48 -3.03
C SER A 245 -2.59 -7.32 -1.75
N PHE A 246 -1.80 -6.93 -0.75
CA PHE A 246 -1.78 -7.55 0.56
C PHE A 246 -3.11 -7.35 1.32
N LEU A 247 -3.67 -6.13 1.32
CA LEU A 247 -4.96 -5.86 1.93
C LEU A 247 -6.09 -6.66 1.26
N GLN A 248 -6.00 -6.92 -0.05
CA GLN A 248 -6.98 -7.76 -0.77
C GLN A 248 -6.93 -9.21 -0.33
N LEU A 249 -5.77 -9.75 0.05
CA LEU A 249 -5.69 -11.06 0.70
C LEU A 249 -6.42 -11.05 2.04
N MET A 250 -6.18 -10.04 2.87
CA MET A 250 -6.87 -9.90 4.16
C MET A 250 -8.39 -9.75 3.98
N LYS A 251 -8.84 -8.94 3.00
CA LYS A 251 -10.27 -8.81 2.60
C LYS A 251 -10.84 -10.20 2.23
N SER A 252 -10.08 -11.01 1.48
CA SER A 252 -10.50 -12.36 1.06
C SER A 252 -10.65 -13.33 2.23
N VAL A 253 -9.71 -13.33 3.19
CA VAL A 253 -9.81 -14.12 4.42
C VAL A 253 -11.02 -13.68 5.23
N ALA A 254 -11.22 -12.37 5.41
CA ALA A 254 -12.33 -11.82 6.19
C ALA A 254 -13.69 -12.19 5.60
N MET A 255 -13.88 -12.09 4.28
CA MET A 255 -15.11 -12.50 3.59
C MET A 255 -15.42 -13.99 3.78
N LYS A 256 -14.40 -14.85 3.82
CA LYS A 256 -14.55 -16.27 4.06
C LYS A 256 -14.84 -16.61 5.52
N ARG A 257 -14.23 -15.88 6.43
CA ARG A 257 -14.40 -16.08 7.87
C ARG A 257 -15.77 -15.61 8.36
N TRP A 258 -16.26 -14.47 7.84
CA TRP A 258 -17.52 -13.86 8.24
C TRP A 258 -18.48 -13.65 7.06
N PRO A 259 -18.89 -14.72 6.35
CA PRO A 259 -19.74 -14.60 5.16
C PRO A 259 -21.13 -14.02 5.45
N HIS A 260 -21.61 -14.18 6.70
CA HIS A 260 -22.89 -13.65 7.16
C HIS A 260 -22.91 -12.10 7.25
N LEU A 261 -21.74 -11.45 7.26
CA LEU A 261 -21.60 -9.99 7.31
C LEU A 261 -21.53 -9.35 5.91
N ALA A 262 -21.54 -10.15 4.85
CA ALA A 262 -21.31 -9.68 3.49
C ALA A 262 -22.25 -8.54 3.03
N ALA A 263 -23.50 -8.56 3.44
CA ALA A 263 -24.50 -7.57 3.05
C ALA A 263 -24.70 -6.41 4.04
N SER A 264 -24.06 -6.48 5.22
CA SER A 264 -24.34 -5.53 6.30
C SER A 264 -23.12 -4.76 6.80
N HIS A 265 -21.92 -5.10 6.30
CA HIS A 265 -20.67 -4.49 6.76
C HIS A 265 -19.83 -3.94 5.61
N ARG A 266 -18.85 -3.09 5.96
CA ARG A 266 -17.87 -2.49 5.05
C ARG A 266 -16.48 -2.69 5.59
N PHE A 267 -15.50 -2.79 4.68
CA PHE A 267 -14.08 -2.80 5.06
C PHE A 267 -13.60 -1.43 5.49
N ARG A 268 -12.81 -1.39 6.56
CA ARG A 268 -12.06 -0.23 7.02
C ARG A 268 -10.66 -0.67 7.44
N MET A 269 -9.68 0.20 7.23
CA MET A 269 -8.40 0.04 7.93
C MET A 269 -8.63 0.23 9.43
N VAL A 270 -7.90 -0.52 10.26
CA VAL A 270 -7.95 -0.31 11.71
C VAL A 270 -7.31 1.04 12.04
N GLU A 271 -8.05 1.86 12.79
CA GLU A 271 -7.59 3.16 13.27
C GLU A 271 -6.74 2.99 14.54
N ASP A 272 -5.87 3.99 14.81
CA ASP A 272 -4.99 4.09 15.96
C ASP A 272 -4.07 2.87 16.20
N SER A 273 -3.85 2.09 15.15
CA SER A 273 -2.87 1.01 15.13
C SER A 273 -1.69 1.37 14.23
N ARG A 274 -0.48 1.22 14.77
CA ARG A 274 0.74 1.44 13.99
C ARG A 274 1.01 0.26 13.08
N HIS A 275 1.20 0.52 11.80
CA HIS A 275 1.64 -0.43 10.80
C HIS A 275 2.94 0.05 10.15
N SER A 276 3.69 -0.86 9.54
CA SER A 276 4.94 -0.54 8.85
C SER A 276 5.09 -1.30 7.53
N TRP A 277 5.88 -0.69 6.65
CA TRP A 277 6.25 -1.29 5.37
C TRP A 277 7.72 -1.09 5.09
N THR A 278 8.31 -2.04 4.38
CA THR A 278 9.70 -1.98 3.93
C THR A 278 9.78 -2.42 2.47
N TYR A 279 10.47 -1.65 1.64
CA TYR A 279 10.70 -1.96 0.24
C TYR A 279 12.19 -2.20 -0.01
N ARG A 280 12.54 -3.29 -0.69
CA ARG A 280 13.89 -3.69 -1.07
C ARG A 280 13.97 -4.12 -2.52
N GLY A 281 13.07 -3.64 -3.34
CA GLY A 281 12.99 -3.91 -4.76
C GLY A 281 11.83 -3.17 -5.39
N GLN A 282 11.63 -3.39 -6.67
CA GLN A 282 10.61 -2.73 -7.48
C GLN A 282 9.93 -3.71 -8.43
N ILE A 283 8.71 -3.40 -8.82
CA ILE A 283 7.97 -4.11 -9.87
C ILE A 283 7.98 -3.23 -11.11
N ILE A 284 8.53 -3.73 -12.21
CA ILE A 284 8.68 -2.99 -13.48
C ILE A 284 8.04 -3.78 -14.63
N PRO A 285 7.75 -3.16 -15.79
CA PRO A 285 7.01 -3.81 -16.89
C PRO A 285 7.62 -5.12 -17.42
N LYS A 286 8.91 -5.34 -17.23
CA LYS A 286 9.60 -6.56 -17.68
C LYS A 286 9.44 -7.76 -16.75
N ASN A 287 8.99 -7.54 -15.50
CA ASN A 287 8.70 -8.63 -14.57
C ASN A 287 7.54 -9.49 -15.07
N LYS A 288 7.41 -10.69 -14.52
CA LYS A 288 6.40 -11.68 -14.94
C LYS A 288 5.31 -11.86 -13.91
N THR A 289 5.70 -12.10 -12.68
CA THR A 289 4.77 -12.54 -11.64
C THR A 289 5.04 -11.83 -10.32
N VAL A 290 3.98 -11.32 -9.73
CA VAL A 290 3.95 -10.86 -8.34
C VAL A 290 3.21 -11.90 -7.53
N ALA A 291 3.82 -12.42 -6.48
CA ALA A 291 3.16 -13.23 -5.45
C ALA A 291 3.10 -12.41 -4.16
N VAL A 292 1.95 -12.41 -3.51
CA VAL A 292 1.75 -11.77 -2.22
C VAL A 292 1.24 -12.79 -1.22
N GLU A 293 1.74 -12.72 0.01
CA GLU A 293 1.47 -13.69 1.08
C GLU A 293 1.10 -12.95 2.35
N ALA A 294 0.17 -13.50 3.11
CA ALA A 294 -0.22 -12.98 4.41
C ALA A 294 -0.29 -14.09 5.46
N LEU A 295 0.28 -13.81 6.62
CA LEU A 295 0.10 -14.57 7.86
C LEU A 295 -0.81 -13.79 8.79
N ILE A 296 -1.94 -14.38 9.16
CA ILE A 296 -2.86 -13.76 10.10
C ILE A 296 -2.28 -13.84 11.49
N THR A 297 -2.13 -12.67 12.12
CA THR A 297 -1.51 -12.52 13.44
C THR A 297 -2.52 -12.30 14.55
N GLN A 298 -3.68 -11.74 14.22
CA GLN A 298 -4.76 -11.50 15.17
C GLN A 298 -6.12 -11.62 14.48
N VAL A 299 -7.07 -12.16 15.20
CA VAL A 299 -8.50 -12.19 14.84
C VAL A 299 -9.30 -11.83 16.08
N GLN A 300 -10.23 -10.91 15.94
CA GLN A 300 -11.19 -10.53 16.97
C GLN A 300 -12.59 -10.64 16.36
N ASP A 301 -13.40 -11.53 16.91
CA ASP A 301 -14.82 -11.65 16.58
C ASP A 301 -15.64 -10.58 17.31
N GLY A 302 -16.84 -10.28 16.82
CA GLY A 302 -17.73 -9.31 17.46
C GLY A 302 -18.62 -8.59 16.45
N PRO A 303 -19.31 -7.52 16.87
CA PRO A 303 -20.15 -6.74 15.94
C PRO A 303 -19.36 -5.95 14.89
N SER A 304 -18.08 -5.69 15.18
CA SER A 304 -17.13 -5.09 14.24
C SER A 304 -15.85 -5.94 14.25
N PRO A 305 -15.86 -7.12 13.59
CA PRO A 305 -14.70 -8.02 13.65
C PRO A 305 -13.45 -7.38 13.04
N VAL A 306 -12.30 -7.78 13.59
CA VAL A 306 -10.97 -7.29 13.18
C VAL A 306 -10.08 -8.46 12.79
N ILE A 307 -9.29 -8.25 11.75
CA ILE A 307 -8.21 -9.14 11.33
C ILE A 307 -6.92 -8.34 11.16
N CYS A 308 -5.82 -8.81 11.77
CA CYS A 308 -4.48 -8.25 11.55
C CYS A 308 -3.58 -9.30 10.88
N ALA A 309 -2.62 -8.82 10.10
CA ALA A 309 -1.69 -9.69 9.40
C ALA A 309 -0.33 -9.03 9.18
N ASP A 310 0.67 -9.88 9.03
CA ASP A 310 1.98 -9.57 8.45
C ASP A 310 2.09 -10.18 7.06
N GLY A 311 2.85 -9.55 6.16
CA GLY A 311 2.90 -9.98 4.78
C GLY A 311 4.23 -9.81 4.09
N LEU A 312 4.37 -10.54 3.00
CA LEU A 312 5.50 -10.48 2.09
C LEU A 312 5.01 -10.37 0.65
N LEU A 313 5.68 -9.56 -0.16
CA LEU A 313 5.47 -9.54 -1.60
C LEU A 313 6.76 -9.90 -2.32
N THR A 314 6.63 -10.79 -3.27
CA THR A 314 7.71 -11.39 -4.06
C THR A 314 7.49 -11.07 -5.54
N VAL A 315 8.52 -10.65 -6.26
CA VAL A 315 8.50 -10.48 -7.71
C VAL A 315 9.48 -11.44 -8.37
N ASP A 316 8.99 -12.27 -9.29
CA ASP A 316 9.78 -13.28 -10.00
C ASP A 316 10.65 -14.16 -9.05
N GLY A 317 10.11 -14.50 -7.88
CA GLY A 317 10.79 -15.30 -6.86
C GLY A 317 11.67 -14.51 -5.89
N LEU A 318 11.84 -13.19 -6.07
CA LEU A 318 12.60 -12.34 -5.17
C LEU A 318 11.67 -11.61 -4.19
N PRO A 319 11.75 -11.86 -2.86
CA PRO A 319 10.98 -11.10 -1.87
C PRO A 319 11.45 -9.65 -1.82
N ILE A 320 10.53 -8.71 -2.04
CA ILE A 320 10.88 -7.29 -2.15
C ILE A 320 10.11 -6.37 -1.20
N TYR A 321 8.92 -6.73 -0.75
CA TYR A 321 8.17 -5.93 0.22
C TYR A 321 7.87 -6.75 1.46
N LYS A 322 7.92 -6.08 2.62
CA LYS A 322 7.49 -6.60 3.91
C LYS A 322 6.44 -5.64 4.48
N MET A 323 5.34 -6.19 4.97
CA MET A 323 4.23 -5.49 5.61
C MET A 323 4.06 -6.05 7.01
N GLU A 324 3.94 -5.18 8.01
CA GLU A 324 3.85 -5.59 9.42
C GLU A 324 2.70 -4.86 10.12
N ASN A 325 1.91 -5.62 10.86
CA ASN A 325 0.80 -5.15 11.69
C ASN A 325 -0.28 -4.35 10.94
N PHE A 326 -0.61 -4.74 9.73
CA PHE A 326 -1.77 -4.18 9.03
C PHE A 326 -3.06 -4.77 9.57
N GLY A 327 -4.06 -3.92 9.80
CA GLY A 327 -5.35 -4.33 10.33
C GLY A 327 -6.51 -3.91 9.44
N LEU A 328 -7.50 -4.82 9.27
CA LEU A 328 -8.79 -4.55 8.66
C LEU A 328 -9.91 -4.83 9.66
N ALA A 329 -10.87 -3.92 9.73
CA ALA A 329 -12.12 -4.07 10.46
C ALA A 329 -13.29 -4.20 9.49
N LEU A 330 -14.30 -4.97 9.87
CA LEU A 330 -15.60 -5.00 9.23
C LEU A 330 -16.56 -4.16 10.10
N VAL A 331 -16.90 -2.97 9.66
CA VAL A 331 -17.81 -2.10 10.40
C VAL A 331 -19.23 -2.17 9.81
N PRO A 332 -20.29 -2.13 10.62
CA PRO A 332 -21.65 -2.05 10.12
C PRO A 332 -21.79 -0.93 9.08
N ALA A 333 -22.41 -1.21 7.95
CA ALA A 333 -22.85 -0.14 7.06
C ALA A 333 -23.82 0.72 7.84
N ALA A 334 -23.65 2.05 7.83
CA ALA A 334 -24.65 2.93 8.38
C ALA A 334 -25.98 2.65 7.64
N ASP A 335 -27.08 2.44 8.39
CA ASP A 335 -28.39 2.37 7.78
C ASP A 335 -28.61 3.69 7.03
N ASN A 336 -28.79 3.60 5.71
CA ASN A 336 -29.28 4.73 4.92
C ASN A 336 -30.76 4.96 5.30
N THR A 337 -30.99 5.58 6.47
CA THR A 337 -32.30 6.11 6.87
C THR A 337 -32.42 7.56 6.49
#